data_34f00d959eeee07c1362ae2a013cfbce
#
_entry.id   34f00d959eeee07c1362ae2a013cfbce
#
_cell.length_a   1.000
_cell.length_b   1.000
_cell.length_c   1.000
_cell.angle_alpha   90.00
_cell.angle_beta   90.00
_cell.angle_gamma   90.00
#
_symmetry.space_group_name_H-M   'P 1'
#
loop_
_entity.id
_entity.type
_entity.pdbx_description
1 polymer ?
#
loop_
_entity_poly.entity_id
_entity_poly.type
_entity_poly.pdbx_seq_one_letter_code
_entity_poly.pdbx_strand_id
1 'polypeptide(L)'
;MITGHWWKVAVVSLIALQAGLLSTQAQRRGLEAQVQTGTPPGLIKKVDPEYPPGFVVHLAEGKGRFRLTINPKSGEVDEVKIVKSCGYKELNELGAKALLQWRFQPGTHSPVEVPVEFYVHGANRILH
;
A
#
# COMPACT_ATOMS: atom_id res chain seq x y z
N MET A 1 -25.43 -0.12 -40.96
CA MET A 1 -24.61 1.05 -40.90
C MET A 1 -24.34 1.55 -39.52
N ILE A 2 -25.30 1.50 -38.67
CA ILE A 2 -25.19 2.02 -37.33
C ILE A 2 -24.83 0.91 -36.33
N THR A 3 -24.87 -0.30 -36.77
CA THR A 3 -24.73 -1.48 -35.96
C THR A 3 -23.32 -1.68 -35.39
N GLY A 4 -22.31 -1.02 -35.93
CA GLY A 4 -20.94 -1.17 -35.48
C GLY A 4 -20.67 -0.62 -34.09
N HIS A 5 -21.51 0.26 -33.59
CA HIS A 5 -21.30 0.87 -32.28
C HIS A 5 -21.70 -0.05 -31.12
N TRP A 6 -22.57 -0.96 -31.35
CA TRP A 6 -23.10 -1.83 -30.32
C TRP A 6 -22.07 -2.82 -29.78
N TRP A 7 -21.21 -3.27 -30.64
CA TRP A 7 -20.15 -4.21 -30.25
C TRP A 7 -19.19 -3.63 -29.23
N LYS A 8 -18.80 -2.35 -29.49
CA LYS A 8 -17.80 -1.72 -28.64
C LYS A 8 -18.31 -1.55 -27.22
N VAL A 9 -19.58 -1.24 -27.09
CA VAL A 9 -20.19 -1.07 -25.78
C VAL A 9 -20.24 -2.40 -25.04
N ALA A 10 -20.59 -3.46 -25.73
CA ALA A 10 -20.67 -4.80 -25.14
C ALA A 10 -19.30 -5.29 -24.63
N VAL A 11 -18.25 -5.03 -25.40
CA VAL A 11 -16.90 -5.45 -25.01
C VAL A 11 -16.44 -4.74 -23.76
N VAL A 12 -16.71 -3.43 -23.69
CA VAL A 12 -16.35 -2.64 -22.51
C VAL A 12 -17.07 -3.16 -21.27
N SER A 13 -18.34 -3.53 -21.41
CA SER A 13 -19.12 -4.07 -20.31
C SER A 13 -18.55 -5.38 -19.79
N LEU A 14 -18.07 -6.23 -20.67
CA LEU A 14 -17.47 -7.50 -20.26
C LEU A 14 -16.18 -7.30 -19.47
N ILE A 15 -15.36 -6.36 -19.87
CA ILE A 15 -14.12 -6.06 -19.15
C ILE A 15 -14.43 -5.57 -17.74
N ALA A 16 -15.43 -4.73 -17.60
CA ALA A 16 -15.84 -4.21 -16.29
C ALA A 16 -16.34 -5.34 -15.38
N LEU A 17 -17.06 -6.31 -15.93
CA LEU A 17 -17.54 -7.44 -15.16
C LEU A 17 -16.40 -8.31 -14.65
N GLN A 18 -15.37 -8.51 -15.44
CA GLN A 18 -14.22 -9.31 -15.03
C GLN A 18 -13.46 -8.64 -13.88
N ALA A 19 -13.29 -7.35 -13.94
CA ALA A 19 -12.66 -6.61 -12.86
C ALA A 19 -13.45 -6.70 -11.56
N GLY A 20 -14.78 -6.66 -11.66
CA GLY A 20 -15.66 -6.78 -10.51
C GLY A 20 -15.56 -8.15 -9.86
N LEU A 21 -15.41 -9.21 -10.65
CA LEU A 21 -15.30 -10.57 -10.13
C LEU A 21 -14.03 -10.76 -9.31
N LEU A 22 -12.91 -10.20 -9.76
CA LEU A 22 -11.65 -10.29 -9.03
C LEU A 22 -11.74 -9.60 -7.67
N SER A 23 -12.37 -8.45 -7.61
CA SER A 23 -12.58 -7.72 -6.36
C SER A 23 -13.46 -8.51 -5.39
N THR A 24 -14.46 -9.21 -5.91
CA THR A 24 -15.41 -9.96 -5.09
C THR A 24 -14.74 -11.13 -4.37
N GLN A 25 -13.74 -11.75 -4.97
CA GLN A 25 -13.04 -12.87 -4.34
C GLN A 25 -12.30 -12.46 -3.07
N ALA A 26 -11.71 -11.29 -3.06
CA ALA A 26 -11.03 -10.77 -1.87
C ALA A 26 -12.02 -10.52 -0.73
N GLN A 27 -13.22 -10.07 -1.05
CA GLN A 27 -14.25 -9.76 -0.06
C GLN A 27 -14.86 -11.00 0.59
N ARG A 28 -14.86 -12.12 -0.12
CA ARG A 28 -15.47 -13.36 0.41
C ARG A 28 -14.82 -13.89 1.67
N ARG A 29 -13.55 -13.58 1.87
CA ARG A 29 -12.81 -14.07 3.02
C ARG A 29 -13.10 -13.30 4.31
N GLY A 30 -13.79 -12.16 4.19
CA GLY A 30 -14.09 -11.33 5.34
C GLY A 30 -12.87 -10.69 5.99
N LEU A 31 -11.70 -10.84 5.36
CA LEU A 31 -10.45 -10.25 5.83
C LEU A 31 -10.05 -9.13 4.88
N GLU A 32 -9.75 -7.98 5.45
CA GLU A 32 -9.33 -6.83 4.70
C GLU A 32 -8.00 -6.33 5.22
N ALA A 33 -6.97 -6.48 4.41
CA ALA A 33 -5.63 -6.03 4.77
C ALA A 33 -5.51 -4.53 4.49
N GLN A 34 -4.98 -3.82 5.47
CA GLN A 34 -4.78 -2.39 5.34
C GLN A 34 -3.40 -2.00 5.82
N VAL A 35 -2.83 -0.99 5.18
CA VAL A 35 -1.57 -0.42 5.58
C VAL A 35 -1.78 1.07 5.79
N GLN A 36 -1.36 1.56 6.94
CA GLN A 36 -1.42 2.97 7.24
C GLN A 36 -0.01 3.52 7.39
N THR A 37 0.25 4.62 6.73
CA THR A 37 1.52 5.33 6.85
C THR A 37 1.24 6.77 7.22
N GLY A 38 2.16 7.38 7.98
CA GLY A 38 2.09 8.81 8.22
C GLY A 38 2.28 9.61 6.94
N THR A 39 1.88 10.88 6.97
CA THR A 39 2.05 11.79 5.84
C THR A 39 2.92 12.96 6.31
N PRO A 40 4.25 12.86 6.15
CA PRO A 40 5.13 13.92 6.58
C PRO A 40 5.05 15.15 5.67
N PRO A 41 5.43 16.34 6.19
CA PRO A 41 5.44 17.55 5.38
C PRO A 41 6.37 17.40 4.16
N GLY A 42 5.98 18.01 3.06
CA GLY A 42 6.76 18.00 1.84
C GLY A 42 6.53 16.79 0.95
N LEU A 43 5.73 15.85 1.38
CA LEU A 43 5.44 14.65 0.58
C LEU A 43 4.62 15.01 -0.65
N ILE A 44 5.13 14.63 -1.84
CA ILE A 44 4.46 14.86 -3.12
C ILE A 44 3.80 13.59 -3.61
N LYS A 45 4.52 12.47 -3.52
CA LYS A 45 4.03 11.19 -4.03
C LYS A 45 4.18 10.13 -2.95
N LYS A 46 3.08 9.46 -2.67
CA LYS A 46 3.01 8.39 -1.68
C LYS A 46 2.76 7.06 -2.39
N VAL A 47 3.48 6.04 -1.98
CA VAL A 47 3.29 4.67 -2.46
C VAL A 47 3.02 3.81 -1.24
N ASP A 48 1.88 3.15 -1.21
CA ASP A 48 1.53 2.29 -0.08
C ASP A 48 2.17 0.92 -0.24
N PRO A 49 2.66 0.33 0.87
CA PRO A 49 3.16 -1.04 0.83
C PRO A 49 2.06 -2.03 0.47
N GLU A 50 2.44 -3.08 -0.24
CA GLU A 50 1.52 -4.16 -0.54
C GLU A 50 1.53 -5.17 0.60
N TYR A 51 0.33 -5.57 1.01
CA TYR A 51 0.17 -6.55 2.06
C TYR A 51 0.01 -7.94 1.41
N PRO A 52 0.97 -8.86 1.61
CA PRO A 52 0.92 -10.16 0.93
C PRO A 52 -0.29 -10.97 1.37
N PRO A 53 -0.98 -11.65 0.44
CA PRO A 53 -2.17 -12.45 0.79
C PRO A 53 -1.91 -13.51 1.85
N GLY A 54 -0.72 -14.13 1.83
CA GLY A 54 -0.36 -15.13 2.83
C GLY A 54 -0.31 -14.58 4.25
N PHE A 55 0.09 -13.33 4.40
CA PHE A 55 0.17 -12.68 5.70
C PHE A 55 -1.22 -12.31 6.23
N VAL A 56 -2.13 -12.01 5.33
CA VAL A 56 -3.52 -11.74 5.72
C VAL A 56 -4.14 -12.97 6.36
N VAL A 57 -3.86 -14.14 5.79
CA VAL A 57 -4.38 -15.40 6.30
C VAL A 57 -3.83 -15.69 7.71
N HIS A 58 -2.57 -15.36 7.94
CA HIS A 58 -1.94 -15.58 9.24
C HIS A 58 -2.14 -14.41 10.21
N LEU A 59 -2.89 -13.38 9.82
CA LEU A 59 -3.18 -12.22 10.64
C LEU A 59 -1.90 -11.53 11.14
N ALA A 60 -0.90 -11.46 10.28
CA ALA A 60 0.36 -10.81 10.61
C ALA A 60 0.17 -9.30 10.66
N GLU A 61 0.20 -8.73 11.85
CA GLU A 61 0.04 -7.31 12.09
C GLU A 61 1.25 -6.73 12.79
N GLY A 62 1.48 -5.45 12.60
CA GLY A 62 2.59 -4.81 13.27
C GLY A 62 2.68 -3.33 12.99
N LYS A 63 3.32 -2.64 13.93
CA LYS A 63 3.59 -1.21 13.82
C LYS A 63 5.09 -1.02 13.84
N GLY A 64 5.59 -0.29 12.86
CA GLY A 64 7.00 0.02 12.79
C GLY A 64 7.24 1.49 12.56
N ARG A 65 8.51 1.86 12.58
CA ARG A 65 8.92 3.23 12.29
C ARG A 65 10.15 3.18 11.42
N PHE A 66 10.15 4.00 10.39
CA PHE A 66 11.21 4.03 9.40
C PHE A 66 11.77 5.43 9.31
N ARG A 67 13.06 5.53 9.08
CA ARG A 67 13.73 6.82 8.88
C ARG A 67 14.17 6.94 7.43
N LEU A 68 13.73 8.01 6.79
CA LEU A 68 14.01 8.27 5.39
C LEU A 68 15.04 9.36 5.24
N THR A 69 16.06 9.09 4.46
CA THR A 69 17.02 10.13 4.04
C THR A 69 16.58 10.64 2.68
N ILE A 70 16.30 11.93 2.59
CA ILE A 70 15.76 12.55 1.40
C ILE A 70 16.84 13.35 0.70
N ASN A 71 16.96 13.16 -0.61
CA ASN A 71 17.89 13.94 -1.42
C ASN A 71 17.37 15.38 -1.52
N PRO A 72 18.13 16.37 -1.04
CA PRO A 72 17.65 17.76 -1.03
C PRO A 72 17.46 18.35 -2.42
N LYS A 73 18.15 17.83 -3.42
CA LYS A 73 18.07 18.37 -4.78
C LYS A 73 16.88 17.80 -5.55
N SER A 74 16.65 16.50 -5.43
CA SER A 74 15.62 15.82 -6.22
C SER A 74 14.34 15.53 -5.45
N GLY A 75 14.41 15.45 -4.12
CA GLY A 75 13.28 15.02 -3.30
C GLY A 75 13.09 13.52 -3.28
N GLU A 76 13.99 12.76 -3.88
CA GLU A 76 13.92 11.31 -3.85
C GLU A 76 14.38 10.77 -2.52
N VAL A 77 13.87 9.59 -2.14
CA VAL A 77 14.32 8.90 -0.94
C VAL A 77 15.57 8.10 -1.28
N ASP A 78 16.69 8.49 -0.70
CA ASP A 78 17.98 7.83 -0.95
C ASP A 78 18.15 6.58 -0.10
N GLU A 79 17.62 6.59 1.12
CA GLU A 79 17.81 5.50 2.06
C GLU A 79 16.63 5.39 3.00
N VAL A 80 16.29 4.16 3.36
CA VAL A 80 15.28 3.87 4.38
C VAL A 80 15.92 3.00 5.45
N LYS A 81 15.88 3.45 6.70
CA LYS A 81 16.35 2.68 7.85
C LYS A 81 15.20 2.29 8.73
N ILE A 82 15.23 1.07 9.25
CA ILE A 82 14.23 0.59 10.18
C ILE A 82 14.62 1.05 11.57
N VAL A 83 13.87 1.98 12.14
CA VAL A 83 14.09 2.45 13.51
C VAL A 83 13.38 1.53 14.49
N LYS A 84 12.18 1.10 14.15
CA LYS A 84 11.42 0.14 14.93
C LYS A 84 10.82 -0.88 13.97
N SER A 85 11.07 -2.16 14.26
CA SER A 85 10.56 -3.26 13.44
C SER A 85 9.05 -3.37 13.54
N CYS A 86 8.41 -3.76 12.43
CA CYS A 86 6.99 -4.10 12.40
C CYS A 86 6.71 -5.46 13.06
N GLY A 87 7.75 -6.17 13.48
CA GLY A 87 7.61 -7.49 14.10
C GLY A 87 7.86 -8.64 13.13
N TYR A 88 7.81 -8.39 11.84
CA TYR A 88 8.05 -9.39 10.80
C TYR A 88 9.03 -8.82 9.79
N LYS A 89 10.04 -9.60 9.48
CA LYS A 89 11.07 -9.20 8.50
C LYS A 89 10.43 -8.84 7.15
N GLU A 90 9.47 -9.64 6.73
CA GLU A 90 8.80 -9.46 5.44
C GLU A 90 7.99 -8.16 5.41
N LEU A 91 7.34 -7.80 6.49
CA LEU A 91 6.61 -6.52 6.58
C LEU A 91 7.58 -5.35 6.57
N ASN A 92 8.72 -5.49 7.23
CA ASN A 92 9.76 -4.47 7.22
C ASN A 92 10.28 -4.22 5.81
N GLU A 93 10.51 -5.29 5.06
CA GLU A 93 11.01 -5.20 3.68
C GLU A 93 9.98 -4.54 2.75
N LEU A 94 8.71 -4.91 2.90
CA LEU A 94 7.64 -4.33 2.09
C LEU A 94 7.46 -2.85 2.40
N GLY A 95 7.52 -2.49 3.67
CA GLY A 95 7.45 -1.09 4.07
C GLY A 95 8.59 -0.27 3.50
N ALA A 96 9.82 -0.77 3.64
CA ALA A 96 10.99 -0.08 3.11
C ALA A 96 10.94 0.07 1.59
N LYS A 97 10.51 -0.98 0.90
CA LYS A 97 10.40 -0.96 -0.56
C LYS A 97 9.42 0.10 -1.04
N ALA A 98 8.29 0.23 -0.37
CA ALA A 98 7.32 1.26 -0.72
C ALA A 98 7.83 2.66 -0.42
N LEU A 99 8.45 2.85 0.75
CA LEU A 99 8.97 4.14 1.16
C LEU A 99 10.11 4.64 0.25
N LEU A 100 10.89 3.74 -0.32
CA LEU A 100 11.92 4.12 -1.29
C LEU A 100 11.34 4.74 -2.55
N GLN A 101 10.09 4.49 -2.85
CA GLN A 101 9.42 5.04 -4.02
C GLN A 101 8.70 6.36 -3.75
N TRP A 102 8.73 6.83 -2.50
CA TRP A 102 8.12 8.09 -2.15
C TRP A 102 8.92 9.25 -2.74
N ARG A 103 8.23 10.35 -2.97
CA ARG A 103 8.83 11.57 -3.49
C ARG A 103 8.43 12.74 -2.62
N PHE A 104 9.41 13.58 -2.35
CA PHE A 104 9.23 14.80 -1.56
C PHE A 104 9.59 16.01 -2.41
N GLN A 105 9.15 17.17 -1.95
CA GLN A 105 9.57 18.41 -2.59
C GLN A 105 11.08 18.62 -2.39
N PRO A 106 11.79 19.08 -3.43
CA PRO A 106 13.21 19.45 -3.24
C PRO A 106 13.36 20.43 -2.10
N GLY A 107 14.39 20.26 -1.30
CA GLY A 107 14.62 21.09 -0.13
C GLY A 107 13.89 20.63 1.13
N THR A 108 13.17 19.52 1.07
CA THR A 108 12.51 18.95 2.25
C THR A 108 13.54 18.58 3.31
N HIS A 109 13.24 18.92 4.55
CA HIS A 109 14.13 18.64 5.68
C HIS A 109 14.31 17.13 5.87
N SER A 110 15.54 16.70 6.05
CA SER A 110 15.91 15.30 6.19
C SER A 110 16.78 15.09 7.43
N PRO A 111 16.70 13.94 8.12
CA PRO A 111 15.86 12.80 7.85
C PRO A 111 14.40 12.97 8.30
N VAL A 112 13.52 12.14 7.77
CA VAL A 112 12.11 12.14 8.15
C VAL A 112 11.74 10.77 8.69
N GLU A 113 11.04 10.71 9.81
CA GLU A 113 10.55 9.47 10.37
C GLU A 113 9.09 9.25 9.98
N VAL A 114 8.78 8.02 9.55
CA VAL A 114 7.45 7.67 9.09
C VAL A 114 6.98 6.43 9.85
N PRO A 115 5.85 6.50 10.56
CA PRO A 115 5.25 5.31 11.14
C PRO A 115 4.53 4.52 10.06
N VAL A 116 4.65 3.20 10.13
CA VAL A 116 3.96 2.28 9.21
C VAL A 116 3.25 1.23 10.03
N GLU A 117 1.97 1.06 9.79
CA GLU A 117 1.13 0.11 10.51
C GLU A 117 0.48 -0.84 9.53
N PHE A 118 0.70 -2.14 9.75
CA PHE A 118 0.03 -3.21 9.00
C PHE A 118 -1.03 -3.81 9.90
N TYR A 119 -2.26 -3.88 9.43
CA TYR A 119 -3.33 -4.48 10.20
C TYR A 119 -4.38 -5.13 9.32
N VAL A 120 -5.13 -6.07 9.90
CA VAL A 120 -6.14 -6.84 9.20
C VAL A 120 -7.49 -6.56 9.85
N HIS A 121 -8.42 -6.06 9.05
CA HIS A 121 -9.80 -5.85 9.49
C HIS A 121 -10.63 -7.10 9.27
N GLY A 122 -11.65 -7.25 10.09
CA GLY A 122 -12.63 -8.31 9.93
C GLY A 122 -12.35 -9.55 10.75
N ALA A 123 -11.08 -9.85 11.03
CA ALA A 123 -10.71 -11.05 11.77
C ALA A 123 -11.31 -11.05 13.19
N ASN A 124 -11.22 -9.93 13.88
CA ASN A 124 -11.70 -9.81 15.25
C ASN A 124 -13.21 -9.82 15.34
N ARG A 125 -13.87 -9.41 14.29
CA ARG A 125 -15.33 -9.38 14.28
C ARG A 125 -15.94 -10.77 14.12
N ILE A 126 -15.21 -11.67 13.51
CA ILE A 126 -15.67 -13.04 13.31
C ILE A 126 -15.58 -13.85 14.59
N LEU A 127 -14.65 -13.49 15.47
CA LEU A 127 -14.42 -14.19 16.72
C LEU A 127 -15.38 -13.79 17.82
N HIS A 128 -16.16 -12.77 17.60
CA HIS A 128 -17.18 -12.30 18.52
C HIS A 128 -18.58 -12.65 18.04
#